data_23c9474a951c7495fa107cc49225d6b1
#
_entry.id   23c9474a951c7495fa107cc49225d6b1
#
_cell.length_a   1.000
_cell.length_b   1.000
_cell.length_c   1.000
_cell.angle_alpha   90.00
_cell.angle_beta   90.00
_cell.angle_gamma   90.00
#
_symmetry.space_group_name_H-M   'P 1'
#
loop_
_entity.id
_entity.type
_entity.pdbx_description
1 polymer ?
#
loop_
_entity_poly.entity_id
_entity_poly.type
_entity_poly.pdbx_seq_one_letter_code
_entity_poly.pdbx_strand_id
1 'polypeptide(L)'
;MIFTSESVSAGHPDKVCDQISDAILDAALEQDPNSRVAVETLVKDNQVVLAGEITTATQIDYEAIVRKTILGIGYDKEEYGFNGATCSITNLLGRQSQDISMGVTESENHEQGAGDQGLMFGYAENSTEELMPAPIMLSHQLVRQQADLMLNGSIPWLRPDAKSQVSCIYEGNQIVGIDAVVLSTQHDGDISLNDLRESVLENIIKPILPEKWLTKDTQYHINPTGNFEIGGPVGDAGLTGRKIIVDTYGGMARHGGGAFSGKDPSKVDRSAAYATRYVAKNIVAAGIAKRCEIQVSYAIGVAEPTSISVDTFGTGEIPNHEIVALIREHFDLRPKGLIAMLDLKRPIYQQTASYGHFGRTEESISWEKTNRAELLK
;
A
#
# COMPACT_ATOMS: atom_id res chain seq x y z
N MET A 1 -3.85 0.45 26.40
CA MET A 1 -2.82 1.00 25.47
C MET A 1 -3.55 1.77 24.39
N ILE A 2 -3.04 2.95 23.97
CA ILE A 2 -3.55 3.62 22.77
C ILE A 2 -2.56 3.36 21.63
N PHE A 3 -3.06 3.00 20.45
CA PHE A 3 -2.26 2.82 19.25
C PHE A 3 -2.88 3.57 18.08
N THR A 4 -2.04 4.27 17.32
CA THR A 4 -2.48 5.19 16.28
C THR A 4 -1.86 4.80 14.93
N SER A 5 -2.68 4.80 13.88
CA SER A 5 -2.23 4.71 12.50
C SER A 5 -2.78 5.87 11.68
N GLU A 6 -2.08 6.20 10.60
CA GLU A 6 -2.49 7.23 9.66
C GLU A 6 -2.60 6.67 8.24
N SER A 7 -3.38 7.34 7.41
CA SER A 7 -3.47 7.10 5.98
C SER A 7 -3.62 8.40 5.20
N VAL A 8 -3.41 8.32 3.90
CA VAL A 8 -3.56 9.45 2.98
C VAL A 8 -4.42 9.06 1.77
N SER A 9 -5.10 10.04 1.18
CA SER A 9 -5.93 9.83 -0.01
C SER A 9 -5.09 9.54 -1.26
N ALA A 10 -5.77 9.08 -2.31
CA ALA A 10 -5.18 8.92 -3.65
C ALA A 10 -4.60 10.23 -4.20
N GLY A 11 -5.15 11.38 -3.78
CA GLY A 11 -4.68 12.71 -4.19
C GLY A 11 -3.50 13.27 -3.39
N HIS A 12 -3.05 12.59 -2.34
CA HIS A 12 -1.81 12.98 -1.66
C HIS A 12 -0.61 12.90 -2.62
N PRO A 13 0.32 13.88 -2.64
CA PRO A 13 1.41 13.93 -3.61
C PRO A 13 2.22 12.64 -3.74
N ASP A 14 2.61 12.01 -2.63
CA ASP A 14 3.34 10.74 -2.66
C ASP A 14 2.48 9.62 -3.26
N LYS A 15 1.16 9.60 -3.01
CA LYS A 15 0.26 8.59 -3.57
C LYS A 15 -0.08 8.83 -5.04
N VAL A 16 -0.08 10.05 -5.51
CA VAL A 16 -0.10 10.35 -6.95
C VAL A 16 1.10 9.69 -7.63
N CYS A 17 2.31 9.83 -7.05
CA CYS A 17 3.52 9.22 -7.58
C CYS A 17 3.45 7.68 -7.59
N ASP A 18 3.01 7.07 -6.50
CA ASP A 18 2.85 5.61 -6.39
C ASP A 18 1.89 5.07 -7.44
N GLN A 19 0.75 5.74 -7.66
CA GLN A 19 -0.24 5.35 -8.67
C GLN A 19 0.29 5.47 -10.10
N ILE A 20 1.05 6.52 -10.41
CA ILE A 20 1.68 6.70 -11.72
C ILE A 20 2.71 5.59 -11.96
N SER A 21 3.58 5.33 -10.99
CA SER A 21 4.63 4.32 -11.10
C SER A 21 4.04 2.91 -11.29
N ASP A 22 2.98 2.57 -10.56
CA ASP A 22 2.29 1.28 -10.71
C ASP A 22 1.42 1.19 -11.96
N ALA A 23 0.86 2.29 -12.45
CA ALA A 23 0.16 2.30 -13.74
C ALA A 23 1.11 2.00 -14.92
N ILE A 24 2.34 2.52 -14.86
CA ILE A 24 3.38 2.20 -15.85
C ILE A 24 3.81 0.74 -15.74
N LEU A 25 3.97 0.20 -14.52
CA LEU A 25 4.25 -1.21 -14.30
C LEU A 25 3.15 -2.10 -14.89
N ASP A 26 1.89 -1.81 -14.60
CA ASP A 26 0.76 -2.59 -15.11
C ASP A 26 0.70 -2.57 -16.64
N ALA A 27 0.93 -1.42 -17.27
CA ALA A 27 0.97 -1.31 -18.72
C ALA A 27 2.12 -2.11 -19.36
N ALA A 28 3.26 -2.23 -18.67
CA ALA A 28 4.35 -3.07 -19.11
C ALA A 28 3.99 -4.56 -19.02
N LEU A 29 3.45 -4.99 -17.87
CA LEU A 29 3.11 -6.40 -17.60
C LEU A 29 1.94 -6.91 -18.43
N GLU A 30 0.99 -6.06 -18.79
CA GLU A 30 -0.16 -6.43 -19.63
C GLU A 30 0.26 -6.99 -20.98
N GLN A 31 1.33 -6.45 -21.56
CA GLN A 31 1.81 -6.84 -22.88
C GLN A 31 3.04 -7.76 -22.82
N ASP A 32 3.88 -7.61 -21.78
CA ASP A 32 5.08 -8.42 -21.56
C ASP A 32 5.19 -8.79 -20.06
N PRO A 33 4.68 -9.97 -19.65
CA PRO A 33 4.76 -10.44 -18.27
C PRO A 33 6.19 -10.63 -17.73
N ASN A 34 7.20 -10.55 -18.58
CA ASN A 34 8.62 -10.64 -18.20
C ASN A 34 9.31 -9.27 -18.12
N SER A 35 8.56 -8.19 -18.27
CA SER A 35 9.10 -6.83 -18.13
C SER A 35 9.83 -6.64 -16.80
N ARG A 36 10.97 -5.94 -16.85
CA ARG A 36 11.71 -5.48 -15.69
C ARG A 36 11.46 -4.00 -15.52
N VAL A 37 10.93 -3.62 -14.38
CA VAL A 37 10.46 -2.27 -14.12
C VAL A 37 10.96 -1.80 -12.76
N ALA A 38 11.57 -0.63 -12.75
CA ALA A 38 11.94 0.12 -11.56
C ALA A 38 11.69 1.60 -11.88
N VAL A 39 10.46 2.07 -11.65
CA VAL A 39 10.01 3.42 -11.98
C VAL A 39 9.74 4.20 -10.73
N GLU A 40 10.38 5.34 -10.63
CA GLU A 40 10.13 6.34 -9.61
C GLU A 40 9.53 7.59 -10.26
N THR A 41 8.56 8.18 -9.59
CA THR A 41 7.88 9.39 -10.02
C THR A 41 8.08 10.48 -8.97
N LEU A 42 8.33 11.70 -9.43
CA LEU A 42 8.32 12.91 -8.61
C LEU A 42 7.25 13.85 -9.15
N VAL A 43 6.46 14.45 -8.26
CA VAL A 43 5.53 15.53 -8.60
C VAL A 43 5.80 16.76 -7.76
N LYS A 44 5.74 17.93 -8.39
CA LYS A 44 5.79 19.24 -7.71
C LYS A 44 5.16 20.31 -8.60
N ASP A 45 4.31 21.13 -8.01
CA ASP A 45 3.52 22.12 -8.75
C ASP A 45 2.78 21.44 -9.93
N ASN A 46 2.84 21.97 -11.14
CA ASN A 46 2.24 21.34 -12.33
C ASN A 46 3.27 20.53 -13.14
N GLN A 47 4.17 19.81 -12.46
CA GLN A 47 5.23 19.03 -13.09
C GLN A 47 5.27 17.60 -12.60
N VAL A 48 5.57 16.67 -13.51
CA VAL A 48 5.81 15.26 -13.27
C VAL A 48 7.15 14.88 -13.85
N VAL A 49 7.99 14.20 -13.09
CA VAL A 49 9.27 13.65 -13.54
C VAL A 49 9.22 12.13 -13.34
N LEU A 50 9.47 11.39 -14.40
CA LEU A 50 9.65 9.93 -14.38
C LEU A 50 11.14 9.64 -14.43
N ALA A 51 11.64 8.80 -13.52
CA ALA A 51 13.04 8.37 -13.47
C ALA A 51 13.10 6.86 -13.21
N GLY A 52 14.22 6.23 -13.56
CA GLY A 52 14.42 4.80 -13.35
C GLY A 52 14.68 4.03 -14.63
N GLU A 53 14.45 2.72 -14.59
CA GLU A 53 14.78 1.80 -15.68
C GLU A 53 13.62 0.87 -16.02
N ILE A 54 13.40 0.69 -17.32
CA ILE A 54 12.46 -0.28 -17.87
C ILE A 54 13.13 -1.10 -18.96
N THR A 55 12.99 -2.42 -18.85
CA THR A 55 13.33 -3.37 -19.92
C THR A 55 12.07 -4.16 -20.24
N THR A 56 11.51 -3.92 -21.41
CA THR A 56 10.27 -4.54 -21.90
C THR A 56 10.34 -4.71 -23.43
N ALA A 57 9.60 -5.68 -23.96
CA ALA A 57 9.42 -5.87 -25.39
C ALA A 57 8.36 -4.96 -26.01
N THR A 58 7.65 -4.17 -25.18
CA THR A 58 6.52 -3.34 -25.63
C THR A 58 6.89 -1.88 -25.79
N GLN A 59 6.05 -1.14 -26.49
CA GLN A 59 6.07 0.32 -26.51
C GLN A 59 5.02 0.86 -25.54
N ILE A 60 5.44 1.69 -24.60
CA ILE A 60 4.59 2.28 -23.57
C ILE A 60 4.42 3.78 -23.85
N ASP A 61 3.17 4.23 -23.93
CA ASP A 61 2.83 5.66 -23.97
C ASP A 61 2.78 6.22 -22.54
N TYR A 62 3.96 6.57 -22.03
CA TYR A 62 4.11 7.09 -20.67
C TYR A 62 3.27 8.35 -20.41
N GLU A 63 3.21 9.24 -21.41
CA GLU A 63 2.47 10.50 -21.27
C GLU A 63 0.98 10.25 -21.11
N ALA A 64 0.39 9.39 -21.94
CA ALA A 64 -1.02 9.04 -21.83
C ALA A 64 -1.35 8.38 -20.48
N ILE A 65 -0.49 7.49 -19.98
CA ILE A 65 -0.66 6.81 -18.67
C ILE A 65 -0.63 7.82 -17.54
N VAL A 66 0.36 8.71 -17.51
CA VAL A 66 0.51 9.74 -16.47
C VAL A 66 -0.74 10.62 -16.44
N ARG A 67 -1.15 11.16 -17.60
CA ARG A 67 -2.33 12.03 -17.69
C ARG A 67 -3.61 11.32 -17.25
N LYS A 68 -3.85 10.11 -17.72
CA LYS A 68 -4.99 9.30 -17.34
C LYS A 68 -5.05 9.04 -15.83
N THR A 69 -3.90 8.73 -15.21
CA THR A 69 -3.82 8.47 -13.78
C THR A 69 -4.16 9.73 -12.98
N ILE A 70 -3.57 10.87 -13.30
CA ILE A 70 -3.79 12.14 -12.60
C ILE A 70 -5.25 12.59 -12.72
N LEU A 71 -5.82 12.51 -13.93
CA LEU A 71 -7.24 12.85 -14.15
C LEU A 71 -8.18 11.91 -13.39
N GLY A 72 -7.85 10.60 -13.34
CA GLY A 72 -8.63 9.61 -12.58
C GLY A 72 -8.62 9.83 -11.06
N ILE A 73 -7.59 10.48 -10.54
CA ILE A 73 -7.50 10.87 -9.11
C ILE A 73 -8.41 12.07 -8.81
N GLY A 74 -8.76 12.88 -9.82
CA GLY A 74 -9.58 14.08 -9.68
C GLY A 74 -8.81 15.39 -9.83
N TYR A 75 -7.55 15.37 -10.27
CA TYR A 75 -6.82 16.58 -10.64
C TYR A 75 -7.10 16.96 -12.09
N ASP A 76 -8.30 17.48 -12.32
CA ASP A 76 -8.88 17.78 -13.64
C ASP A 76 -9.21 19.27 -13.85
N LYS A 77 -8.97 20.13 -12.85
CA LYS A 77 -9.25 21.56 -12.89
C LYS A 77 -7.99 22.40 -12.80
N GLU A 78 -7.92 23.46 -13.62
CA GLU A 78 -6.77 24.40 -13.63
C GLU A 78 -6.59 25.12 -12.28
N GLU A 79 -7.68 25.39 -11.57
CA GLU A 79 -7.66 26.07 -10.27
C GLU A 79 -6.95 25.28 -9.17
N TYR A 80 -6.75 23.99 -9.35
CA TYR A 80 -5.98 23.17 -8.41
C TYR A 80 -4.45 23.40 -8.53
N GLY A 81 -4.02 24.07 -9.63
CA GLY A 81 -2.61 24.33 -9.90
C GLY A 81 -1.78 23.09 -10.27
N PHE A 82 -2.40 21.90 -10.24
CA PHE A 82 -1.90 20.64 -10.77
C PHE A 82 -3.03 19.97 -11.54
N ASN A 83 -2.82 19.68 -12.83
CA ASN A 83 -3.87 19.19 -13.72
C ASN A 83 -3.29 18.15 -14.70
N GLY A 84 -3.90 16.97 -14.74
CA GLY A 84 -3.48 15.87 -15.62
C GLY A 84 -3.50 16.20 -17.12
N ALA A 85 -4.35 17.12 -17.55
CA ALA A 85 -4.42 17.53 -18.96
C ALA A 85 -3.26 18.46 -19.37
N THR A 86 -2.76 19.29 -18.45
CA THR A 86 -1.83 20.40 -18.77
C THR A 86 -0.48 20.31 -18.08
N CYS A 87 -0.28 19.36 -17.15
CA CYS A 87 0.99 19.21 -16.46
C CYS A 87 2.15 18.94 -17.41
N SER A 88 3.32 19.46 -17.06
CA SER A 88 4.58 19.15 -17.74
C SER A 88 5.06 17.77 -17.33
N ILE A 89 5.48 16.96 -18.30
CA ILE A 89 5.98 15.60 -18.04
C ILE A 89 7.42 15.51 -18.59
N THR A 90 8.35 15.23 -17.69
CA THR A 90 9.74 14.97 -18.03
C THR A 90 10.03 13.47 -17.87
N ASN A 91 10.41 12.81 -18.97
CA ASN A 91 10.72 11.37 -18.97
C ASN A 91 12.23 11.17 -19.00
N LEU A 92 12.79 10.65 -17.92
CA LEU A 92 14.20 10.27 -17.74
C LEU A 92 14.36 8.74 -17.60
N LEU A 93 13.37 7.97 -18.03
CA LEU A 93 13.45 6.50 -17.98
C LEU A 93 14.49 5.97 -18.97
N GLY A 94 15.39 5.12 -18.47
CA GLY A 94 16.41 4.43 -19.23
C GLY A 94 16.18 2.93 -19.33
N ARG A 95 17.19 2.20 -19.86
CA ARG A 95 17.22 0.72 -19.85
C ARG A 95 18.11 0.25 -18.70
N GLN A 96 17.73 -0.87 -18.08
CA GLN A 96 18.51 -1.49 -17.01
C GLN A 96 19.92 -1.90 -17.50
N SER A 97 20.92 -1.68 -16.65
CA SER A 97 22.31 -2.13 -16.87
C SER A 97 22.39 -3.66 -17.02
N GLN A 98 23.22 -4.12 -17.95
CA GLN A 98 23.46 -5.55 -18.16
C GLN A 98 24.14 -6.21 -16.96
N ASP A 99 24.95 -5.49 -16.20
CA ASP A 99 25.67 -6.02 -15.03
C ASP A 99 24.72 -6.46 -13.91
N ILE A 100 23.61 -5.71 -13.71
CA ILE A 100 22.60 -6.06 -12.71
C ILE A 100 21.77 -7.28 -13.15
N SER A 101 21.59 -7.47 -14.46
CA SER A 101 20.79 -8.56 -14.98
C SER A 101 21.43 -9.95 -14.84
N MET A 102 22.76 -10.04 -14.77
CA MET A 102 23.49 -11.32 -14.74
C MET A 102 23.27 -12.13 -13.46
N GLY A 103 23.09 -11.47 -12.30
CA GLY A 103 22.85 -12.15 -11.03
C GLY A 103 21.41 -12.57 -10.76
N VAL A 104 20.47 -12.09 -11.57
CA VAL A 104 19.01 -12.21 -11.37
C VAL A 104 18.33 -13.08 -12.41
N THR A 105 19.03 -13.40 -13.50
CA THR A 105 18.47 -14.16 -14.62
C THR A 105 18.77 -15.65 -14.45
N GLU A 106 17.73 -16.48 -14.60
CA GLU A 106 17.86 -17.93 -14.61
C GLU A 106 18.75 -18.39 -15.79
N SER A 107 19.65 -19.33 -15.53
CA SER A 107 20.45 -20.01 -16.56
C SER A 107 20.43 -21.52 -16.31
N GLU A 108 20.94 -22.33 -17.27
CA GLU A 108 20.97 -23.81 -17.14
C GLU A 108 21.60 -24.32 -15.84
N ASN A 109 22.48 -23.54 -15.17
CA ASN A 109 23.20 -23.90 -13.96
C ASN A 109 22.94 -22.95 -12.78
N HIS A 110 21.98 -22.00 -12.90
CA HIS A 110 21.72 -21.01 -11.86
C HIS A 110 20.22 -20.74 -11.75
N GLU A 111 19.63 -21.07 -10.59
CA GLU A 111 18.26 -20.71 -10.26
C GLU A 111 18.15 -19.19 -10.02
N GLN A 112 17.01 -18.59 -10.37
CA GLN A 112 16.76 -17.16 -10.14
C GLN A 112 16.98 -16.82 -8.68
N GLY A 113 18.03 -16.07 -8.38
CA GLY A 113 18.32 -15.54 -7.05
C GLY A 113 17.57 -14.22 -6.77
N ALA A 114 17.66 -13.76 -5.53
CA ALA A 114 17.17 -12.45 -5.16
C ALA A 114 17.97 -11.35 -5.88
N GLY A 115 17.26 -10.34 -6.38
CA GLY A 115 17.87 -9.20 -7.09
C GLY A 115 18.61 -8.22 -6.20
N ASP A 116 18.41 -8.31 -4.90
CA ASP A 116 19.09 -7.52 -3.89
C ASP A 116 19.13 -8.28 -2.56
N GLN A 117 19.96 -7.82 -1.65
CA GLN A 117 19.86 -8.18 -0.23
C GLN A 117 18.71 -7.42 0.40
N GLY A 118 18.09 -7.97 1.45
CA GLY A 118 17.05 -7.27 2.18
C GLY A 118 16.34 -8.15 3.18
N LEU A 119 15.49 -7.50 3.98
CA LEU A 119 14.58 -8.17 4.91
C LEU A 119 13.17 -7.61 4.72
N MET A 120 12.17 -8.49 4.74
CA MET A 120 10.78 -8.14 4.54
C MET A 120 9.94 -8.72 5.66
N PHE A 121 8.84 -8.04 5.98
CA PHE A 121 7.91 -8.45 7.02
C PHE A 121 6.51 -8.67 6.46
N GLY A 122 5.85 -9.70 6.96
CA GLY A 122 4.43 -9.92 6.81
C GLY A 122 3.76 -9.97 8.17
N TYR A 123 2.50 -9.54 8.23
CA TYR A 123 1.75 -9.49 9.47
C TYR A 123 0.27 -9.82 9.24
N ALA A 124 -0.35 -10.41 10.23
CA ALA A 124 -1.79 -10.58 10.32
C ALA A 124 -2.23 -10.63 11.79
N GLU A 125 -3.43 -10.14 12.05
CA GLU A 125 -4.10 -10.25 13.36
C GLU A 125 -5.62 -10.33 13.18
N ASN A 126 -6.31 -10.93 14.15
CA ASN A 126 -7.75 -11.19 14.07
C ASN A 126 -8.63 -10.04 14.58
N SER A 127 -8.18 -8.78 14.48
CA SER A 127 -8.95 -7.61 14.93
C SER A 127 -9.97 -7.11 13.92
N THR A 128 -9.78 -7.42 12.63
CA THR A 128 -10.72 -7.15 11.54
C THR A 128 -10.99 -8.39 10.70
N GLU A 129 -12.01 -8.37 9.85
CA GLU A 129 -12.34 -9.47 8.93
C GLU A 129 -11.23 -9.70 7.90
N GLU A 130 -10.52 -8.65 7.50
CA GLU A 130 -9.40 -8.71 6.58
C GLU A 130 -8.13 -9.27 7.22
N LEU A 131 -8.16 -9.54 8.53
CA LEU A 131 -7.01 -9.94 9.35
C LEU A 131 -5.89 -8.89 9.34
N MET A 132 -6.28 -7.63 9.51
CA MET A 132 -5.42 -6.44 9.56
C MET A 132 -5.60 -5.69 10.87
N PRO A 133 -4.62 -4.85 11.27
CA PRO A 133 -4.81 -3.92 12.38
C PRO A 133 -5.92 -2.91 12.09
N ALA A 134 -6.87 -2.77 13.01
CA ALA A 134 -8.01 -1.89 12.80
C ALA A 134 -7.65 -0.39 12.63
N PRO A 135 -6.66 0.19 13.36
CA PRO A 135 -6.34 1.61 13.19
C PRO A 135 -5.98 1.97 11.75
N ILE A 136 -5.16 1.15 11.06
CA ILE A 136 -4.79 1.42 9.66
C ILE A 136 -5.96 1.19 8.72
N MET A 137 -6.76 0.13 8.92
CA MET A 137 -7.93 -0.14 8.08
C MET A 137 -8.96 0.98 8.16
N LEU A 138 -9.28 1.45 9.37
CA LEU A 138 -10.18 2.58 9.56
C LEU A 138 -9.63 3.87 8.94
N SER A 139 -8.32 4.12 9.07
CA SER A 139 -7.68 5.27 8.44
C SER A 139 -7.78 5.20 6.90
N HIS A 140 -7.56 4.03 6.28
CA HIS A 140 -7.76 3.84 4.84
C HIS A 140 -9.21 4.09 4.41
N GLN A 141 -10.17 3.54 5.14
CA GLN A 141 -11.59 3.68 4.84
C GLN A 141 -12.05 5.14 4.90
N LEU A 142 -11.55 5.94 5.85
CA LEU A 142 -11.88 7.37 5.96
C LEU A 142 -11.45 8.17 4.73
N VAL A 143 -10.20 8.02 4.28
CA VAL A 143 -9.71 8.77 3.10
C VAL A 143 -10.24 8.20 1.79
N ARG A 144 -10.61 6.91 1.74
CA ARG A 144 -11.32 6.33 0.60
C ARG A 144 -12.73 6.88 0.49
N GLN A 145 -13.48 6.94 1.59
CA GLN A 145 -14.82 7.55 1.64
C GLN A 145 -14.78 9.02 1.19
N GLN A 146 -13.78 9.79 1.63
CA GLN A 146 -13.58 11.18 1.19
C GLN A 146 -13.41 11.26 -0.34
N ALA A 147 -12.54 10.42 -0.91
CA ALA A 147 -12.31 10.39 -2.35
C ALA A 147 -13.55 9.94 -3.14
N ASP A 148 -14.27 8.93 -2.67
CA ASP A 148 -15.48 8.44 -3.32
C ASP A 148 -16.57 9.52 -3.36
N LEU A 149 -16.78 10.28 -2.26
CA LEU A 149 -17.76 11.38 -2.19
C LEU A 149 -17.34 12.57 -3.07
N MET A 150 -16.06 12.82 -3.24
CA MET A 150 -15.53 13.80 -4.17
C MET A 150 -15.77 13.37 -5.62
N LEU A 151 -15.32 12.17 -5.99
CA LEU A 151 -15.36 11.69 -7.37
C LEU A 151 -16.78 11.49 -7.90
N ASN A 152 -17.71 11.06 -7.05
CA ASN A 152 -19.12 10.90 -7.45
C ASN A 152 -19.92 12.21 -7.39
N GLY A 153 -19.31 13.34 -6.96
CA GLY A 153 -19.92 14.66 -6.88
C GLY A 153 -20.93 14.84 -5.74
N SER A 154 -21.03 13.90 -4.81
CA SER A 154 -21.95 14.02 -3.66
C SER A 154 -21.57 15.18 -2.73
N ILE A 155 -20.26 15.45 -2.61
CA ILE A 155 -19.75 16.61 -1.87
C ILE A 155 -18.81 17.40 -2.80
N PRO A 156 -19.37 18.37 -3.57
CA PRO A 156 -18.68 19.00 -4.70
C PRO A 156 -17.52 19.93 -4.30
N TRP A 157 -17.46 20.38 -3.05
CA TRP A 157 -16.38 21.23 -2.54
C TRP A 157 -15.15 20.45 -2.03
N LEU A 158 -15.21 19.11 -1.98
CA LEU A 158 -14.02 18.29 -1.67
C LEU A 158 -13.02 18.36 -2.81
N ARG A 159 -11.72 18.38 -2.46
CA ARG A 159 -10.58 18.29 -3.37
C ARG A 159 -9.76 17.03 -3.10
N PRO A 160 -8.85 16.62 -4.00
CA PRO A 160 -8.24 15.28 -3.97
C PRO A 160 -7.35 14.97 -2.76
N ASP A 161 -6.67 15.95 -2.17
CA ASP A 161 -5.71 15.72 -1.08
C ASP A 161 -6.41 15.60 0.28
N ALA A 162 -6.12 14.52 1.00
CA ALA A 162 -6.62 14.31 2.36
C ALA A 162 -5.69 13.40 3.16
N LYS A 163 -5.76 13.55 4.49
CA LYS A 163 -5.07 12.70 5.47
C LYS A 163 -6.02 12.31 6.59
N SER A 164 -5.91 11.08 7.07
CA SER A 164 -6.64 10.57 8.21
C SER A 164 -5.71 9.97 9.25
N GLN A 165 -6.16 9.93 10.50
CA GLN A 165 -5.48 9.25 11.59
C GLN A 165 -6.53 8.73 12.57
N VAL A 166 -6.38 7.48 13.02
CA VAL A 166 -7.27 6.85 13.99
C VAL A 166 -6.46 6.30 15.15
N SER A 167 -6.83 6.69 16.37
CA SER A 167 -6.25 6.21 17.62
C SER A 167 -7.22 5.25 18.30
N CYS A 168 -6.88 3.96 18.35
CA CYS A 168 -7.69 2.93 19.00
C CYS A 168 -7.19 2.65 20.42
N ILE A 169 -8.13 2.43 21.34
CA ILE A 169 -7.88 2.04 22.74
C ILE A 169 -7.92 0.51 22.81
N TYR A 170 -6.84 -0.08 23.34
CA TYR A 170 -6.70 -1.53 23.50
C TYR A 170 -6.69 -1.92 24.97
N GLU A 171 -7.44 -2.97 25.32
CA GLU A 171 -7.31 -3.76 26.54
C GLU A 171 -6.81 -5.17 26.17
N GLY A 172 -5.57 -5.48 26.54
CA GLY A 172 -4.88 -6.65 25.99
C GLY A 172 -4.75 -6.54 24.47
N ASN A 173 -5.30 -7.52 23.75
CA ASN A 173 -5.33 -7.55 22.28
C ASN A 173 -6.69 -7.14 21.69
N GLN A 174 -7.63 -6.65 22.52
CA GLN A 174 -8.96 -6.27 22.06
C GLN A 174 -9.10 -4.76 21.97
N ILE A 175 -9.76 -4.28 20.92
CA ILE A 175 -10.12 -2.88 20.78
C ILE A 175 -11.40 -2.64 21.60
N VAL A 176 -11.33 -1.67 22.51
CA VAL A 176 -12.43 -1.31 23.39
C VAL A 176 -13.00 0.08 23.08
N GLY A 177 -12.32 0.88 22.26
CA GLY A 177 -12.81 2.20 21.88
C GLY A 177 -11.90 2.92 20.90
N ILE A 178 -12.36 4.08 20.45
CA ILE A 178 -11.60 5.04 19.64
C ILE A 178 -11.40 6.30 20.50
N ASP A 179 -10.13 6.64 20.73
CA ASP A 179 -9.72 7.81 21.50
C ASP A 179 -9.83 9.10 20.68
N ALA A 180 -9.24 9.09 19.47
CA ALA A 180 -9.22 10.26 18.61
C ALA A 180 -9.28 9.88 17.12
N VAL A 181 -9.88 10.78 16.34
CA VAL A 181 -9.93 10.74 14.89
C VAL A 181 -9.48 12.07 14.34
N VAL A 182 -8.48 12.06 13.46
CA VAL A 182 -8.06 13.24 12.72
C VAL A 182 -8.42 13.05 11.25
N LEU A 183 -9.05 14.04 10.64
CA LEU A 183 -9.26 14.09 9.18
C LEU A 183 -8.97 15.50 8.69
N SER A 184 -7.97 15.62 7.83
CA SER A 184 -7.68 16.86 7.12
C SER A 184 -7.96 16.65 5.66
N THR A 185 -8.89 17.42 5.09
CA THR A 185 -9.27 17.34 3.68
C THR A 185 -9.13 18.67 2.99
N GLN A 186 -8.55 18.65 1.78
CA GLN A 186 -8.51 19.79 0.88
C GLN A 186 -9.93 20.12 0.41
N HIS A 187 -10.23 21.41 0.26
CA HIS A 187 -11.59 21.89 -0.05
C HIS A 187 -11.58 23.18 -0.89
N ASP A 188 -12.70 23.50 -1.50
CA ASP A 188 -12.92 24.78 -2.15
C ASP A 188 -13.10 25.91 -1.12
N GLY A 189 -12.75 27.15 -1.50
CA GLY A 189 -12.76 28.29 -0.61
C GLY A 189 -14.16 28.78 -0.18
N ASP A 190 -15.23 28.33 -0.86
CA ASP A 190 -16.61 28.79 -0.64
C ASP A 190 -17.31 28.12 0.54
N ILE A 191 -16.74 27.06 1.13
CA ILE A 191 -17.32 26.34 2.27
C ILE A 191 -16.87 26.98 3.60
N SER A 192 -17.79 27.23 4.52
CA SER A 192 -17.40 27.63 5.86
C SER A 192 -16.77 26.48 6.63
N LEU A 193 -15.82 26.78 7.53
CA LEU A 193 -15.16 25.76 8.33
C LEU A 193 -16.13 24.96 9.23
N ASN A 194 -17.20 25.58 9.70
CA ASN A 194 -18.22 24.90 10.52
C ASN A 194 -19.02 23.90 9.68
N ASP A 195 -19.51 24.32 8.50
CA ASP A 195 -20.26 23.45 7.60
C ASP A 195 -19.39 22.30 7.09
N LEU A 196 -18.10 22.58 6.80
CA LEU A 196 -17.11 21.56 6.43
C LEU A 196 -16.99 20.51 7.53
N ARG A 197 -16.77 20.94 8.78
CA ARG A 197 -16.59 20.05 9.93
C ARG A 197 -17.82 19.18 10.18
N GLU A 198 -19.01 19.78 10.14
CA GLU A 198 -20.26 19.04 10.27
C GLU A 198 -20.44 18.03 9.15
N SER A 199 -20.24 18.44 7.90
CA SER A 199 -20.35 17.56 6.73
C SER A 199 -19.35 16.40 6.77
N VAL A 200 -18.11 16.65 7.12
CA VAL A 200 -17.07 15.60 7.26
C VAL A 200 -17.43 14.61 8.35
N LEU A 201 -17.91 15.11 9.51
CA LEU A 201 -18.31 14.25 10.61
C LEU A 201 -19.48 13.32 10.21
N GLU A 202 -20.51 13.88 9.59
CA GLU A 202 -21.75 13.14 9.28
C GLU A 202 -21.60 12.23 8.04
N ASN A 203 -20.87 12.65 7.00
CA ASN A 203 -20.84 11.95 5.74
C ASN A 203 -19.57 11.08 5.55
N ILE A 204 -18.49 11.36 6.30
CA ILE A 204 -17.24 10.61 6.15
C ILE A 204 -16.93 9.81 7.42
N ILE A 205 -16.91 10.45 8.60
CA ILE A 205 -16.41 9.81 9.83
C ILE A 205 -17.43 8.82 10.39
N LYS A 206 -18.66 9.26 10.66
CA LYS A 206 -19.69 8.41 11.28
C LYS A 206 -20.07 7.18 10.46
N PRO A 207 -20.19 7.24 9.13
CA PRO A 207 -20.52 6.06 8.34
C PRO A 207 -19.44 4.97 8.33
N ILE A 208 -18.19 5.33 8.61
CA ILE A 208 -17.03 4.42 8.55
C ILE A 208 -16.70 3.83 9.92
N LEU A 209 -16.78 4.63 10.97
CA LEU A 209 -16.33 4.17 12.29
C LEU A 209 -17.38 3.28 12.97
N PRO A 210 -16.98 2.11 13.51
CA PRO A 210 -17.91 1.25 14.24
C PRO A 210 -18.51 1.96 15.46
N GLU A 211 -19.83 2.12 15.50
CA GLU A 211 -20.55 2.81 16.59
C GLU A 211 -20.20 2.25 17.96
N LYS A 212 -20.00 0.94 18.08
CA LYS A 212 -19.62 0.25 19.32
C LYS A 212 -18.28 0.71 19.92
N TRP A 213 -17.42 1.35 19.14
CA TRP A 213 -16.13 1.88 19.60
C TRP A 213 -16.14 3.39 19.81
N LEU A 214 -17.22 4.08 19.45
CA LEU A 214 -17.38 5.51 19.67
C LEU A 214 -17.96 5.76 21.06
N THR A 215 -17.40 6.73 21.78
CA THR A 215 -17.86 7.16 23.09
C THR A 215 -18.05 8.67 23.10
N LYS A 216 -18.67 9.19 24.16
CA LYS A 216 -18.78 10.66 24.35
C LYS A 216 -17.42 11.36 24.50
N ASP A 217 -16.38 10.61 24.81
CA ASP A 217 -15.02 11.11 25.05
C ASP A 217 -14.14 10.99 23.77
N THR A 218 -14.65 10.35 22.69
CA THR A 218 -13.97 10.29 21.40
C THR A 218 -13.77 11.70 20.84
N GLN A 219 -12.52 12.06 20.52
CA GLN A 219 -12.17 13.38 20.00
C GLN A 219 -12.14 13.39 18.48
N TYR A 220 -12.69 14.45 17.87
CA TYR A 220 -12.70 14.64 16.42
C TYR A 220 -11.92 15.91 16.06
N HIS A 221 -10.84 15.76 15.30
CA HIS A 221 -9.99 16.84 14.80
C HIS A 221 -10.15 16.97 13.29
N ILE A 222 -11.10 17.79 12.85
CA ILE A 222 -11.42 17.99 11.43
C ILE A 222 -10.85 19.34 10.98
N ASN A 223 -9.93 19.30 10.01
CA ASN A 223 -9.19 20.47 9.55
C ASN A 223 -8.76 21.36 10.74
N PRO A 224 -7.92 20.84 11.65
CA PRO A 224 -7.60 21.55 12.90
C PRO A 224 -6.82 22.84 12.66
N THR A 225 -6.06 22.94 11.55
CA THR A 225 -5.36 24.15 11.15
C THR A 225 -6.27 25.21 10.50
N GLY A 226 -7.53 24.86 10.23
CA GLY A 226 -8.52 25.70 9.55
C GLY A 226 -8.54 25.46 8.05
N ASN A 227 -8.12 26.45 7.26
CA ASN A 227 -8.17 26.41 5.80
C ASN A 227 -7.19 25.41 5.18
N PHE A 228 -7.64 24.62 4.19
CA PHE A 228 -6.81 23.70 3.42
C PHE A 228 -7.23 23.74 1.94
N GLU A 229 -7.14 24.92 1.32
CA GLU A 229 -7.42 25.12 -0.11
C GLU A 229 -6.23 24.72 -0.97
N ILE A 230 -4.99 25.04 -0.52
CA ILE A 230 -3.76 24.68 -1.22
C ILE A 230 -3.28 23.33 -0.72
N GLY A 231 -3.29 22.33 -1.58
CA GLY A 231 -2.88 20.95 -1.29
C GLY A 231 -2.33 20.26 -2.52
N GLY A 232 -2.19 18.94 -2.45
CA GLY A 232 -1.63 18.15 -3.53
C GLY A 232 -0.19 18.57 -3.89
N PRO A 233 0.26 18.32 -5.14
CA PRO A 233 1.61 18.65 -5.59
C PRO A 233 1.97 20.14 -5.52
N VAL A 234 0.99 21.02 -5.47
CA VAL A 234 1.22 22.48 -5.28
C VAL A 234 1.64 22.77 -3.84
N GLY A 235 0.97 22.12 -2.87
CA GLY A 235 1.27 22.27 -1.45
C GLY A 235 2.58 21.63 -1.05
N ASP A 236 2.85 20.40 -1.49
CA ASP A 236 4.04 19.63 -1.13
C ASP A 236 4.51 18.75 -2.29
N ALA A 237 5.82 18.46 -2.33
CA ALA A 237 6.38 17.54 -3.33
C ALA A 237 6.02 16.09 -3.00
N GLY A 238 5.67 15.30 -4.03
CA GLY A 238 5.49 13.86 -3.94
C GLY A 238 6.64 13.08 -4.54
N LEU A 239 6.86 11.89 -4.00
CA LEU A 239 7.83 10.93 -4.51
C LEU A 239 7.35 9.51 -4.27
N THR A 240 7.58 8.62 -5.26
CA THR A 240 7.28 7.19 -5.14
C THR A 240 7.98 6.58 -3.93
N GLY A 241 7.26 5.75 -3.17
CA GLY A 241 7.83 4.98 -2.07
C GLY A 241 8.06 5.75 -0.76
N ARG A 242 7.39 6.89 -0.56
CA ARG A 242 7.48 7.67 0.70
C ARG A 242 6.35 7.42 1.69
N LYS A 243 5.44 6.49 1.41
CA LYS A 243 4.31 6.12 2.28
C LYS A 243 4.32 4.64 2.66
N ILE A 244 5.52 4.08 2.88
CA ILE A 244 5.72 2.64 3.09
C ILE A 244 5.00 2.08 4.31
N ILE A 245 4.78 2.87 5.34
CA ILE A 245 4.06 2.46 6.55
C ILE A 245 2.53 2.50 6.31
N VAL A 246 2.05 3.50 5.57
CA VAL A 246 0.66 3.56 5.08
C VAL A 246 0.36 2.38 4.15
N ASP A 247 1.31 2.02 3.30
CA ASP A 247 1.19 0.91 2.35
C ASP A 247 1.09 -0.46 3.02
N THR A 248 1.54 -0.58 4.27
CA THR A 248 1.64 -1.85 4.99
C THR A 248 0.70 -1.92 6.19
N TYR A 249 1.20 -1.80 7.42
CA TYR A 249 0.43 -2.13 8.64
C TYR A 249 0.24 -0.93 9.58
N GLY A 250 0.50 0.30 9.13
CA GLY A 250 0.30 1.52 9.93
C GLY A 250 1.15 1.58 11.20
N GLY A 251 2.30 0.91 11.21
CA GLY A 251 3.22 0.86 12.35
C GLY A 251 2.97 -0.30 13.35
N MET A 252 1.94 -1.12 13.15
CA MET A 252 1.66 -2.26 14.03
C MET A 252 2.70 -3.37 13.89
N ALA A 253 3.25 -3.56 12.70
CA ALA A 253 4.31 -4.51 12.40
C ALA A 253 5.63 -3.78 12.10
N ARG A 254 6.73 -4.53 12.18
CA ARG A 254 8.05 -4.06 11.70
C ARG A 254 8.03 -3.86 10.20
N HIS A 255 8.99 -3.12 9.68
CA HIS A 255 9.15 -2.86 8.25
C HIS A 255 10.61 -2.99 7.83
N GLY A 256 10.87 -3.60 6.67
CA GLY A 256 12.23 -3.79 6.15
C GLY A 256 12.82 -2.57 5.44
N GLY A 257 11.99 -1.56 5.14
CA GLY A 257 12.39 -0.31 4.47
C GLY A 257 12.16 -0.29 2.95
N GLY A 258 11.89 -1.42 2.33
CA GLY A 258 11.63 -1.51 0.87
C GLY A 258 10.27 -0.93 0.47
N ALA A 259 10.26 -0.05 -0.53
CA ALA A 259 9.03 0.45 -1.15
C ALA A 259 8.50 -0.54 -2.21
N PHE A 260 7.20 -0.49 -2.50
CA PHE A 260 6.52 -1.40 -3.42
C PHE A 260 6.31 -0.80 -4.81
N SER A 261 5.63 0.35 -4.89
CA SER A 261 5.18 0.95 -6.14
C SER A 261 6.32 1.18 -7.13
N GLY A 262 6.06 0.92 -8.40
CA GLY A 262 7.02 1.05 -9.49
C GLY A 262 7.97 -0.13 -9.67
N LYS A 263 7.95 -1.13 -8.79
CA LYS A 263 8.81 -2.33 -8.84
C LYS A 263 8.06 -3.53 -9.38
N ASP A 264 8.61 -4.21 -10.40
CA ASP A 264 8.10 -5.51 -10.86
C ASP A 264 8.36 -6.62 -9.83
N PRO A 265 7.66 -7.78 -9.92
CA PRO A 265 7.72 -8.83 -8.89
C PRO A 265 9.07 -9.54 -8.76
N SER A 266 10.05 -9.28 -9.62
CA SER A 266 11.42 -9.78 -9.42
C SER A 266 12.13 -9.10 -8.25
N LYS A 267 11.67 -7.94 -7.82
CA LYS A 267 12.16 -7.21 -6.66
C LYS A 267 11.54 -7.80 -5.39
N VAL A 268 12.36 -8.46 -4.59
CA VAL A 268 11.92 -9.11 -3.35
C VAL A 268 11.36 -8.14 -2.31
N ASP A 269 11.74 -6.87 -2.35
CA ASP A 269 11.12 -5.81 -1.55
C ASP A 269 9.59 -5.84 -1.65
N ARG A 270 9.06 -6.09 -2.84
CA ARG A 270 7.62 -6.17 -3.09
C ARG A 270 7.10 -7.60 -2.99
N SER A 271 7.65 -8.53 -3.75
CA SER A 271 7.12 -9.90 -3.86
C SER A 271 7.25 -10.67 -2.54
N ALA A 272 8.33 -10.53 -1.79
CA ALA A 272 8.49 -11.21 -0.52
C ALA A 272 7.65 -10.55 0.60
N ALA A 273 7.44 -9.24 0.59
CA ALA A 273 6.50 -8.60 1.50
C ALA A 273 5.05 -9.09 1.27
N TYR A 274 4.64 -9.26 0.01
CA TYR A 274 3.34 -9.84 -0.33
C TYR A 274 3.23 -11.30 0.08
N ALA A 275 4.28 -12.10 -0.16
CA ALA A 275 4.29 -13.50 0.23
C ALA A 275 4.29 -13.69 1.75
N THR A 276 5.03 -12.89 2.51
CA THR A 276 5.01 -12.96 3.98
C THR A 276 3.66 -12.50 4.55
N ARG A 277 2.98 -11.53 3.92
CA ARG A 277 1.58 -11.20 4.24
C ARG A 277 0.68 -12.41 4.01
N TYR A 278 0.78 -13.05 2.85
CA TYR A 278 0.00 -14.24 2.53
C TYR A 278 0.20 -15.37 3.54
N VAL A 279 1.45 -15.63 3.92
CA VAL A 279 1.79 -16.66 4.93
C VAL A 279 1.21 -16.30 6.29
N ALA A 280 1.45 -15.08 6.79
CA ALA A 280 0.93 -14.62 8.08
C ALA A 280 -0.60 -14.70 8.15
N LYS A 281 -1.27 -14.31 7.06
CA LYS A 281 -2.73 -14.35 6.94
C LYS A 281 -3.26 -15.79 7.01
N ASN A 282 -2.63 -16.75 6.33
CA ASN A 282 -3.01 -18.16 6.37
C ASN A 282 -2.77 -18.77 7.76
N ILE A 283 -1.70 -18.42 8.47
CA ILE A 283 -1.45 -18.89 9.84
C ILE A 283 -2.55 -18.41 10.80
N VAL A 284 -2.92 -17.13 10.72
CA VAL A 284 -4.00 -16.59 11.56
C VAL A 284 -5.36 -17.18 11.17
N ALA A 285 -5.66 -17.32 9.88
CA ALA A 285 -6.88 -17.94 9.38
C ALA A 285 -7.00 -19.42 9.76
N ALA A 286 -5.89 -20.14 9.86
CA ALA A 286 -5.84 -21.53 10.36
C ALA A 286 -6.12 -21.65 11.87
N GLY A 287 -6.09 -20.53 12.62
CA GLY A 287 -6.26 -20.51 14.07
C GLY A 287 -4.99 -20.87 14.84
N ILE A 288 -3.84 -20.99 14.18
CA ILE A 288 -2.53 -21.31 14.82
C ILE A 288 -2.07 -20.18 15.74
N ALA A 289 -2.41 -18.93 15.41
CA ALA A 289 -2.14 -17.76 16.25
C ALA A 289 -3.22 -16.69 16.03
N LYS A 290 -3.44 -15.82 17.03
CA LYS A 290 -4.30 -14.63 16.88
C LYS A 290 -3.57 -13.46 16.23
N ARG A 291 -2.22 -13.43 16.36
CA ARG A 291 -1.31 -12.46 15.77
C ARG A 291 -0.08 -13.19 15.26
N CYS A 292 0.37 -12.84 14.09
CA CYS A 292 1.57 -13.44 13.50
C CYS A 292 2.34 -12.40 12.69
N GLU A 293 3.61 -12.21 13.05
CA GLU A 293 4.59 -11.47 12.26
C GLU A 293 5.62 -12.46 11.71
N ILE A 294 5.95 -12.33 10.44
CA ILE A 294 6.96 -13.15 9.78
C ILE A 294 8.01 -12.23 9.19
N GLN A 295 9.28 -12.54 9.44
CA GLN A 295 10.40 -11.93 8.76
C GLN A 295 11.04 -12.95 7.82
N VAL A 296 11.34 -12.52 6.60
CA VAL A 296 12.24 -13.23 5.69
C VAL A 296 13.40 -12.32 5.28
N SER A 297 14.55 -12.92 5.00
CA SER A 297 15.70 -12.18 4.49
C SER A 297 16.34 -12.90 3.31
N TYR A 298 16.97 -12.12 2.42
CA TYR A 298 17.64 -12.61 1.22
C TYR A 298 19.04 -12.03 1.09
N ALA A 299 19.91 -12.79 0.43
CA ALA A 299 21.19 -12.30 -0.07
C ALA A 299 21.13 -12.20 -1.60
N ILE A 300 21.76 -11.17 -2.16
CA ILE A 300 21.81 -10.97 -3.60
C ILE A 300 22.33 -12.23 -4.33
N GLY A 301 21.66 -12.65 -5.39
CA GLY A 301 22.03 -13.83 -6.20
C GLY A 301 21.73 -15.18 -5.55
N VAL A 302 21.17 -15.23 -4.33
CA VAL A 302 20.80 -16.46 -3.63
C VAL A 302 19.29 -16.67 -3.71
N ALA A 303 18.86 -17.88 -4.10
CA ALA A 303 17.45 -18.22 -4.23
C ALA A 303 16.79 -18.50 -2.88
N GLU A 304 17.43 -19.29 -2.02
CA GLU A 304 16.88 -19.63 -0.71
C GLU A 304 16.90 -18.41 0.24
N PRO A 305 15.82 -18.18 1.01
CA PRO A 305 15.85 -17.18 2.08
C PRO A 305 16.98 -17.48 3.07
N THR A 306 17.76 -16.48 3.42
CA THR A 306 18.84 -16.60 4.40
C THR A 306 18.32 -16.80 5.82
N SER A 307 17.11 -16.31 6.11
CA SER A 307 16.41 -16.58 7.38
C SER A 307 14.89 -16.50 7.22
N ILE A 308 14.17 -17.24 8.07
CA ILE A 308 12.74 -17.12 8.32
C ILE A 308 12.55 -17.06 9.82
N SER A 309 11.90 -16.01 10.31
CA SER A 309 11.59 -15.83 11.73
C SER A 309 10.10 -15.58 11.91
N VAL A 310 9.53 -16.07 12.99
CA VAL A 310 8.11 -15.93 13.34
C VAL A 310 8.00 -15.40 14.76
N ASP A 311 7.09 -14.43 14.95
CA ASP A 311 6.66 -13.97 16.25
C ASP A 311 5.13 -13.99 16.33
N THR A 312 4.58 -14.77 17.24
CA THR A 312 3.14 -14.86 17.50
C THR A 312 2.69 -13.99 18.67
N PHE A 313 3.58 -13.17 19.23
CA PHE A 313 3.31 -12.29 20.37
C PHE A 313 2.65 -13.01 21.56
N GLY A 314 3.03 -14.27 21.77
CA GLY A 314 2.47 -15.11 22.82
C GLY A 314 1.04 -15.62 22.58
N THR A 315 0.54 -15.50 21.35
CA THR A 315 -0.82 -15.96 20.96
C THR A 315 -0.81 -17.27 20.18
N GLY A 316 0.38 -17.89 19.98
CA GLY A 316 0.52 -19.13 19.22
C GLY A 316 0.03 -20.34 20.01
N GLU A 317 -0.69 -21.25 19.33
CA GLU A 317 -1.13 -22.54 19.85
C GLU A 317 0.00 -23.59 19.80
N ILE A 318 1.01 -23.37 18.95
CA ILE A 318 2.20 -24.18 18.81
C ILE A 318 3.47 -23.31 18.87
N PRO A 319 4.65 -23.90 19.20
CA PRO A 319 5.91 -23.15 19.27
C PRO A 319 6.30 -22.51 17.93
N ASN A 320 6.91 -21.31 17.95
CA ASN A 320 7.32 -20.59 16.74
C ASN A 320 8.21 -21.42 15.79
N HIS A 321 9.07 -22.30 16.30
CA HIS A 321 9.93 -23.14 15.45
C HIS A 321 9.15 -24.20 14.65
N GLU A 322 8.02 -24.69 15.19
CA GLU A 322 7.11 -25.59 14.47
C GLU A 322 6.37 -24.82 13.36
N ILE A 323 5.96 -23.56 13.63
CA ILE A 323 5.37 -22.68 12.60
C ILE A 323 6.38 -22.45 11.46
N VAL A 324 7.66 -22.23 11.77
CA VAL A 324 8.71 -22.09 10.74
C VAL A 324 8.85 -23.36 9.89
N ALA A 325 8.72 -24.56 10.50
CA ALA A 325 8.73 -25.82 9.77
C ALA A 325 7.54 -25.93 8.80
N LEU A 326 6.34 -25.61 9.25
CA LEU A 326 5.13 -25.56 8.40
C LEU A 326 5.27 -24.55 7.25
N ILE A 327 5.87 -23.38 7.51
CA ILE A 327 6.13 -22.39 6.45
C ILE A 327 7.02 -22.98 5.37
N ARG A 328 8.12 -23.63 5.74
CA ARG A 328 9.06 -24.24 4.79
C ARG A 328 8.46 -25.41 4.00
N GLU A 329 7.52 -26.13 4.59
CA GLU A 329 6.85 -27.26 3.95
C GLU A 329 5.79 -26.80 2.93
N HIS A 330 5.04 -25.73 3.27
CA HIS A 330 3.84 -25.38 2.52
C HIS A 330 3.97 -24.12 1.65
N PHE A 331 5.04 -23.34 1.78
CA PHE A 331 5.21 -22.08 1.03
C PHE A 331 6.61 -22.00 0.40
N ASP A 332 6.67 -21.86 -0.90
CA ASP A 332 7.91 -21.61 -1.62
C ASP A 332 8.27 -20.12 -1.57
N LEU A 333 9.23 -19.78 -0.71
CA LEU A 333 9.66 -18.40 -0.49
C LEU A 333 10.90 -18.02 -1.32
N ARG A 334 11.33 -18.86 -2.28
CA ARG A 334 12.34 -18.49 -3.27
C ARG A 334 11.76 -17.46 -4.26
N PRO A 335 12.56 -16.53 -4.81
CA PRO A 335 12.04 -15.47 -5.70
C PRO A 335 11.12 -15.98 -6.82
N LYS A 336 11.51 -17.05 -7.50
CA LYS A 336 10.67 -17.69 -8.54
C LYS A 336 9.39 -18.31 -7.94
N GLY A 337 9.51 -18.92 -6.76
CA GLY A 337 8.40 -19.53 -6.03
C GLY A 337 7.36 -18.51 -5.58
N LEU A 338 7.78 -17.36 -5.05
CA LEU A 338 6.89 -16.26 -4.65
C LEU A 338 6.03 -15.79 -5.83
N ILE A 339 6.68 -15.54 -6.98
CA ILE A 339 6.04 -15.04 -8.20
C ILE A 339 5.00 -16.05 -8.71
N ALA A 340 5.35 -17.33 -8.74
CA ALA A 340 4.46 -18.40 -9.19
C ALA A 340 3.31 -18.63 -8.20
N MET A 341 3.62 -18.72 -6.91
CA MET A 341 2.62 -18.98 -5.85
C MET A 341 1.52 -17.92 -5.79
N LEU A 342 1.88 -16.66 -6.02
CA LEU A 342 0.97 -15.52 -5.95
C LEU A 342 0.54 -15.02 -7.32
N ASP A 343 1.00 -15.63 -8.43
CA ASP A 343 0.68 -15.24 -9.81
C ASP A 343 0.90 -13.72 -10.03
N LEU A 344 2.12 -13.24 -9.72
CA LEU A 344 2.44 -11.82 -9.66
C LEU A 344 2.77 -11.17 -11.02
N LYS A 345 2.79 -11.93 -12.13
CA LYS A 345 3.09 -11.38 -13.46
C LYS A 345 1.87 -10.79 -14.17
N ARG A 346 0.87 -10.38 -13.44
CA ARG A 346 -0.37 -9.78 -13.93
C ARG A 346 -0.40 -8.28 -13.68
N PRO A 347 -1.17 -7.49 -14.47
CA PRO A 347 -1.36 -6.06 -14.23
C PRO A 347 -2.37 -5.82 -13.07
N ILE A 348 -1.91 -5.96 -11.82
CA ILE A 348 -2.73 -5.91 -10.60
C ILE A 348 -2.23 -4.88 -9.57
N TYR A 349 -1.28 -4.04 -9.95
CA TYR A 349 -0.53 -3.22 -9.00
C TYR A 349 -1.12 -1.83 -8.79
N GLN A 350 -1.55 -1.13 -9.84
CA GLN A 350 -2.11 0.21 -9.73
C GLN A 350 -3.28 0.28 -8.75
N GLN A 351 -4.15 -0.74 -8.72
CA GLN A 351 -5.29 -0.80 -7.82
C GLN A 351 -4.92 -0.85 -6.33
N THR A 352 -3.67 -1.24 -6.00
CA THR A 352 -3.16 -1.32 -4.62
C THR A 352 -2.30 -0.13 -4.23
N ALA A 353 -1.97 0.75 -5.15
CA ALA A 353 -1.09 1.89 -4.91
C ALA A 353 -1.66 2.96 -3.98
N SER A 354 -2.96 2.91 -3.64
CA SER A 354 -3.61 3.77 -2.65
C SER A 354 -4.42 2.92 -1.67
N TYR A 355 -4.62 3.45 -0.45
CA TYR A 355 -5.43 2.81 0.60
C TYR A 355 -4.87 1.47 1.10
N GLY A 356 -3.55 1.31 1.06
CA GLY A 356 -2.82 0.13 1.52
C GLY A 356 -2.76 -1.01 0.50
N HIS A 357 -1.64 -1.75 0.53
CA HIS A 357 -1.44 -2.95 -0.30
C HIS A 357 -2.04 -4.20 0.35
N PHE A 358 -2.32 -4.15 1.66
CA PHE A 358 -2.84 -5.25 2.46
C PHE A 358 -4.24 -4.94 3.01
N GLY A 359 -4.97 -5.99 3.38
CA GLY A 359 -6.38 -5.88 3.79
C GLY A 359 -7.33 -5.66 2.62
N ARG A 360 -6.93 -6.07 1.43
CA ARG A 360 -7.72 -5.95 0.19
C ARG A 360 -8.73 -7.09 0.08
N THR A 361 -9.87 -6.78 -0.54
CA THR A 361 -10.97 -7.75 -0.73
C THR A 361 -11.21 -8.08 -2.20
N GLU A 362 -10.51 -7.42 -3.12
CA GLU A 362 -10.61 -7.67 -4.55
C GLU A 362 -10.09 -9.08 -4.90
N GLU A 363 -10.85 -9.84 -5.67
CA GLU A 363 -10.53 -11.24 -6.01
C GLU A 363 -9.21 -11.40 -6.75
N SER A 364 -8.78 -10.36 -7.48
CA SER A 364 -7.51 -10.32 -8.19
C SER A 364 -6.28 -10.33 -7.28
N ILE A 365 -6.43 -9.95 -6.01
CA ILE A 365 -5.34 -9.79 -5.04
C ILE A 365 -5.03 -11.14 -4.38
N SER A 366 -4.04 -11.83 -4.93
CA SER A 366 -3.71 -13.21 -4.56
C SER A 366 -3.10 -13.34 -3.16
N TRP A 367 -2.36 -12.35 -2.67
CA TRP A 367 -1.72 -12.38 -1.35
C TRP A 367 -2.67 -12.17 -0.17
N GLU A 368 -3.94 -11.87 -0.46
CA GLU A 368 -4.99 -11.79 0.56
C GLU A 368 -5.82 -13.08 0.70
N LYS A 369 -5.54 -14.11 -0.11
CA LYS A 369 -6.25 -15.39 -0.05
C LYS A 369 -5.83 -16.21 1.18
N THR A 370 -6.78 -16.98 1.74
CA THR A 370 -6.57 -17.89 2.89
C THR A 370 -6.69 -19.36 2.49
N ASN A 371 -6.49 -19.65 1.22
CA ASN A 371 -6.71 -20.96 0.61
C ASN A 371 -5.71 -22.05 1.04
N ARG A 372 -4.69 -21.72 1.83
CA ARG A 372 -3.76 -22.69 2.43
C ARG A 372 -3.99 -22.91 3.93
N ALA A 373 -4.92 -22.20 4.54
CA ALA A 373 -5.18 -22.31 5.96
C ALA A 373 -5.54 -23.75 6.40
N GLU A 374 -6.31 -24.50 5.58
CA GLU A 374 -6.65 -25.89 5.88
C GLU A 374 -5.46 -26.86 5.81
N LEU A 375 -4.41 -26.53 5.04
CA LEU A 375 -3.20 -27.36 4.94
C LEU A 375 -2.28 -27.21 6.16
N LEU A 376 -2.51 -26.19 6.98
CA LEU A 376 -1.70 -25.85 8.15
C LEU A 376 -2.29 -26.43 9.46
N LYS A 377 -3.50 -27.00 9.41
CA LYS A 377 -4.15 -27.67 10.54
C LYS A 377 -3.63 -29.09 10.65
#